data_ab9b7adb186e2b7a1c958193960c9263
#
_entry.id   ab9b7adb186e2b7a1c958193960c9263
#
_cell.length_a   1.000
_cell.length_b   1.000
_cell.length_c   1.000
_cell.angle_alpha   90.00
_cell.angle_beta   90.00
_cell.angle_gamma   90.00
#
_symmetry.space_group_name_H-M   'P 1'
#
loop_
_entity.id
_entity.type
_entity.pdbx_description
1 polymer ?
#
loop_
_entity_poly.entity_id
_entity_poly.type
_entity_poly.pdbx_seq_one_letter_code
_entity_poly.pdbx_strand_id
1 'polypeptide(L)'
;STGQASDTSGVSQALLGILLSYMQDRQASGLLLVGPNGTSKSAIAKATGAEANIPTIALDISGLKSSLVGSSEQQMRQALNVISAISQDKACFIATSNNISQLPPELIRRFGYGTWYVDLPSQDEREAIWTIYLAKFGLATDADRPSDHNWTGAEIERCARLSWELSIPLSEAAKYIVPTAISAKESIKALEAQAHQTYLSANREGVFDQNRDTPHHTRPRTITLAQ
;
A
#
# COMPACT_ATOMS: atom_id res chain seq x y z
N SER A 1 -35.79 -6.25 -22.19
CA SER A 1 -34.34 -6.35 -22.37
C SER A 1 -33.71 -6.46 -21.01
N THR A 2 -33.41 -7.68 -20.62
CA THR A 2 -32.69 -8.04 -19.40
C THR A 2 -31.22 -7.69 -19.60
N GLY A 3 -30.72 -6.66 -18.89
CA GLY A 3 -29.32 -6.35 -18.81
C GLY A 3 -28.59 -7.49 -18.10
N GLN A 4 -27.76 -8.22 -18.83
CA GLN A 4 -26.78 -9.11 -18.25
C GLN A 4 -25.79 -8.28 -17.43
N ALA A 5 -25.86 -8.41 -16.10
CA ALA A 5 -24.74 -8.04 -15.25
C ALA A 5 -23.56 -8.94 -15.65
N SER A 6 -22.53 -8.37 -16.27
CA SER A 6 -21.32 -9.09 -16.58
C SER A 6 -20.72 -9.63 -15.29
N ASP A 7 -20.55 -10.93 -15.22
CA ASP A 7 -20.00 -11.65 -14.08
C ASP A 7 -18.49 -11.29 -13.92
N THR A 8 -18.23 -10.17 -13.25
CA THR A 8 -16.88 -9.71 -12.93
C THR A 8 -16.22 -10.57 -11.84
N SER A 9 -16.97 -11.40 -11.14
CA SER A 9 -16.47 -12.28 -10.08
C SER A 9 -15.63 -13.42 -10.65
N GLY A 10 -16.02 -13.97 -11.80
CA GLY A 10 -15.31 -15.05 -12.47
C GLY A 10 -13.92 -14.65 -12.98
N VAL A 11 -13.79 -13.45 -13.53
CA VAL A 11 -12.50 -12.93 -14.04
C VAL A 11 -11.53 -12.68 -12.90
N SER A 12 -11.98 -12.14 -11.78
CA SER A 12 -11.15 -11.93 -10.60
C SER A 12 -10.66 -13.24 -9.98
N GLN A 13 -11.50 -14.28 -9.99
CA GLN A 13 -11.12 -15.62 -9.51
C GLN A 13 -10.09 -16.27 -10.43
N ALA A 14 -10.22 -16.12 -11.74
CA ALA A 14 -9.28 -16.65 -12.71
C ALA A 14 -7.89 -16.00 -12.56
N LEU A 15 -7.80 -14.68 -12.40
CA LEU A 15 -6.54 -13.97 -12.17
C LEU A 15 -5.85 -14.40 -10.87
N LEU A 16 -6.61 -14.53 -9.79
CA LEU A 16 -6.12 -15.06 -8.52
C LEU A 16 -5.59 -16.49 -8.68
N GLY A 17 -6.32 -17.35 -9.42
CA GLY A 17 -5.89 -18.71 -9.72
C GLY A 17 -4.55 -18.75 -10.47
N ILE A 18 -4.36 -17.88 -11.46
CA ILE A 18 -3.10 -17.77 -12.21
C ILE A 18 -1.95 -17.38 -11.29
N LEU A 19 -2.15 -16.36 -10.44
CA LEU A 19 -1.15 -15.89 -9.50
C LEU A 19 -0.77 -16.98 -8.49
N LEU A 20 -1.76 -17.67 -7.92
CA LEU A 20 -1.56 -18.77 -6.99
C LEU A 20 -0.76 -19.92 -7.61
N SER A 21 -1.14 -20.33 -8.83
CA SER A 21 -0.41 -21.38 -9.57
C SER A 21 1.04 -20.95 -9.81
N TYR A 22 1.26 -19.72 -10.29
CA TYR A 22 2.59 -19.21 -10.52
C TYR A 22 3.46 -19.20 -9.25
N MET A 23 2.92 -18.70 -8.14
CA MET A 23 3.64 -18.67 -6.85
C MET A 23 3.94 -20.07 -6.34
N GLN A 24 3.05 -21.04 -6.60
CA GLN A 24 3.23 -22.44 -6.21
C GLN A 24 4.28 -23.15 -7.06
N ASP A 25 4.18 -23.03 -8.37
CA ASP A 25 5.06 -23.73 -9.32
C ASP A 25 6.50 -23.24 -9.25
N ARG A 26 6.69 -21.94 -8.94
CA ARG A 26 7.99 -21.28 -8.87
C ARG A 26 8.53 -21.10 -7.45
N GLN A 27 7.81 -21.58 -6.44
CA GLN A 27 8.13 -21.36 -5.03
C GLN A 27 8.38 -19.87 -4.71
N ALA A 28 7.75 -18.98 -5.48
CA ALA A 28 7.89 -17.55 -5.31
C ALA A 28 7.29 -17.12 -3.96
N SER A 29 8.02 -16.27 -3.25
CA SER A 29 7.58 -15.75 -1.97
C SER A 29 7.33 -14.26 -2.04
N GLY A 30 6.52 -13.74 -1.13
CA GLY A 30 6.18 -12.33 -1.11
C GLY A 30 5.78 -11.83 0.26
N LEU A 31 5.48 -10.55 0.34
CA LEU A 31 4.88 -9.92 1.51
C LEU A 31 3.54 -9.27 1.13
N LEU A 32 2.66 -9.18 2.10
CA LEU A 32 1.36 -8.53 1.96
C LEU A 32 1.32 -7.29 2.84
N LEU A 33 1.15 -6.10 2.23
CA LEU A 33 0.95 -4.83 2.93
C LEU A 33 -0.54 -4.56 3.07
N VAL A 34 -1.00 -4.42 4.30
CA VAL A 34 -2.41 -4.15 4.64
C VAL A 34 -2.48 -2.86 5.43
N GLY A 35 -3.48 -2.03 5.18
CA GLY A 35 -3.62 -0.77 5.92
C GLY A 35 -4.66 0.15 5.29
N PRO A 36 -5.00 1.27 5.94
CA PRO A 36 -5.94 2.25 5.43
C PRO A 36 -5.58 2.78 4.05
N ASN A 37 -6.56 3.32 3.34
CA ASN A 37 -6.31 4.00 2.08
C ASN A 37 -5.40 5.22 2.28
N GLY A 38 -4.51 5.49 1.32
CA GLY A 38 -3.63 6.65 1.37
C GLY A 38 -2.37 6.51 2.24
N THR A 39 -2.15 5.37 2.91
CA THR A 39 -0.95 5.12 3.75
C THR A 39 0.29 4.70 2.95
N SER A 40 0.36 5.05 1.67
CA SER A 40 1.54 4.86 0.80
C SER A 40 1.99 3.41 0.56
N LYS A 41 1.13 2.41 0.80
CA LYS A 41 1.45 0.98 0.60
C LYS A 41 2.09 0.68 -0.76
N SER A 42 1.51 1.22 -1.83
CA SER A 42 2.02 1.01 -3.20
C SER A 42 3.36 1.72 -3.44
N ALA A 43 3.61 2.84 -2.78
CA ALA A 43 4.91 3.53 -2.83
C ALA A 43 5.98 2.73 -2.08
N ILE A 44 5.65 2.19 -0.90
CA ILE A 44 6.52 1.30 -0.12
C ILE A 44 6.86 0.06 -0.94
N ALA A 45 5.87 -0.57 -1.59
CA ALA A 45 6.10 -1.74 -2.44
C ALA A 45 7.11 -1.47 -3.56
N LYS A 46 6.98 -0.33 -4.24
CA LYS A 46 7.90 0.09 -5.31
C LYS A 46 9.30 0.40 -4.78
N ALA A 47 9.40 1.12 -3.67
CA ALA A 47 10.67 1.48 -3.06
C ALA A 47 11.43 0.24 -2.56
N THR A 48 10.75 -0.69 -1.90
CA THR A 48 11.35 -1.94 -1.40
C THR A 48 11.97 -2.76 -2.53
N GLY A 49 11.28 -2.87 -3.66
CA GLY A 49 11.82 -3.57 -4.82
C GLY A 49 13.07 -2.94 -5.39
N ALA A 50 13.08 -1.61 -5.50
CA ALA A 50 14.23 -0.86 -5.99
C ALA A 50 15.44 -0.99 -5.05
N GLU A 51 15.23 -0.90 -3.75
CA GLU A 51 16.28 -0.94 -2.73
C GLU A 51 16.89 -2.34 -2.58
N ALA A 52 16.04 -3.38 -2.65
CA ALA A 52 16.48 -4.76 -2.56
C ALA A 52 17.18 -5.26 -3.83
N ASN A 53 17.14 -4.50 -4.91
CA ASN A 53 17.64 -4.90 -6.23
C ASN A 53 17.08 -6.28 -6.68
N ILE A 54 15.84 -6.56 -6.31
CA ILE A 54 15.12 -7.79 -6.67
C ILE A 54 13.94 -7.40 -7.55
N PRO A 55 13.70 -8.10 -8.67
CA PRO A 55 12.50 -7.89 -9.46
C PRO A 55 11.27 -8.01 -8.60
N THR A 56 10.52 -6.92 -8.46
CA THR A 56 9.37 -6.85 -7.56
C THR A 56 8.10 -6.60 -8.34
N ILE A 57 7.09 -7.41 -8.07
CA ILE A 57 5.75 -7.25 -8.63
C ILE A 57 4.88 -6.63 -7.55
N ALA A 58 4.47 -5.39 -7.77
CA ALA A 58 3.49 -4.73 -6.90
C ALA A 58 2.07 -5.04 -7.41
N LEU A 59 1.29 -5.72 -6.59
CA LEU A 59 -0.09 -6.11 -6.88
C LEU A 59 -1.07 -5.35 -5.99
N ASP A 60 -1.96 -4.58 -6.58
CA ASP A 60 -3.12 -4.04 -5.86
C ASP A 60 -4.27 -5.05 -5.94
N ILE A 61 -4.42 -5.84 -4.88
CA ILE A 61 -5.47 -6.87 -4.82
C ILE A 61 -6.86 -6.24 -4.70
N SER A 62 -6.96 -5.05 -4.10
CA SER A 62 -8.24 -4.34 -4.00
C SER A 62 -8.75 -3.91 -5.38
N GLY A 63 -7.84 -3.54 -6.27
CA GLY A 63 -8.13 -3.16 -7.66
C GLY A 63 -8.46 -4.34 -8.57
N LEU A 64 -7.99 -5.56 -8.26
CA LEU A 64 -8.25 -6.73 -9.10
C LEU A 64 -9.73 -7.12 -9.19
N LYS A 65 -10.56 -6.70 -8.25
CA LYS A 65 -12.01 -6.95 -8.28
C LYS A 65 -12.79 -5.95 -9.13
N SER A 66 -12.24 -4.77 -9.37
CA SER A 66 -12.96 -3.67 -10.01
C SER A 66 -12.64 -3.47 -11.49
N SER A 67 -11.53 -3.99 -11.95
CA SER A 67 -11.12 -3.81 -13.33
C SER A 67 -10.94 -5.16 -13.97
N LEU A 68 -11.80 -5.55 -14.95
CA LEU A 68 -11.22 -6.30 -16.04
C LEU A 68 -12.21 -7.23 -16.74
N VAL A 69 -12.53 -6.80 -17.91
CA VAL A 69 -13.16 -7.63 -18.95
C VAL A 69 -12.04 -8.17 -19.85
N GLY A 70 -11.90 -9.47 -19.91
CA GLY A 70 -11.38 -10.28 -21.05
C GLY A 70 -9.89 -10.21 -21.44
N SER A 71 -9.18 -9.09 -21.31
CA SER A 71 -7.79 -8.98 -21.78
C SER A 71 -6.71 -9.24 -20.72
N SER A 72 -7.08 -9.29 -19.47
CA SER A 72 -6.18 -9.25 -18.33
C SER A 72 -5.52 -10.59 -17.99
N GLU A 73 -6.19 -11.71 -18.24
CA GLU A 73 -5.59 -13.04 -18.00
C GLU A 73 -4.35 -13.27 -18.86
N GLN A 74 -4.47 -12.97 -20.13
CA GLN A 74 -3.35 -13.14 -21.07
C GLN A 74 -2.21 -12.17 -20.74
N GLN A 75 -2.53 -10.93 -20.42
CA GLN A 75 -1.55 -9.92 -19.99
C GLN A 75 -0.86 -10.32 -18.67
N MET A 76 -1.61 -10.85 -17.70
CA MET A 76 -1.03 -11.35 -16.45
C MET A 76 -0.08 -12.52 -16.69
N ARG A 77 -0.50 -13.52 -17.48
CA ARG A 77 0.36 -14.66 -17.84
C ARG A 77 1.63 -14.21 -18.59
N GLN A 78 1.50 -13.28 -19.54
CA GLN A 78 2.66 -12.72 -20.25
C GLN A 78 3.59 -11.98 -19.31
N ALA A 79 3.08 -11.12 -18.43
CA ALA A 79 3.88 -10.40 -17.45
C ALA A 79 4.63 -11.36 -16.51
N LEU A 80 3.96 -12.38 -15.98
CA LEU A 80 4.58 -13.38 -15.12
C LEU A 80 5.66 -14.19 -15.85
N ASN A 81 5.45 -14.54 -17.12
CA ASN A 81 6.46 -15.23 -17.93
C ASN A 81 7.70 -14.37 -18.18
N VAL A 82 7.50 -13.06 -18.47
CA VAL A 82 8.62 -12.12 -18.65
C VAL A 82 9.39 -11.96 -17.35
N ILE A 83 8.70 -11.83 -16.22
CA ILE A 83 9.33 -11.71 -14.91
C ILE A 83 10.10 -12.97 -14.55
N SER A 84 9.55 -14.15 -14.78
CA SER A 84 10.25 -15.42 -14.58
C SER A 84 11.55 -15.48 -15.41
N ALA A 85 11.48 -15.12 -16.69
CA ALA A 85 12.65 -15.13 -17.59
C ALA A 85 13.74 -14.16 -17.14
N ILE A 86 13.39 -12.98 -16.61
CA ILE A 86 14.34 -11.95 -16.17
C ILE A 86 14.89 -12.26 -14.78
N SER A 87 14.05 -12.73 -13.87
CA SER A 87 14.40 -12.91 -12.45
C SER A 87 15.05 -14.26 -12.15
N GLN A 88 15.12 -15.16 -13.12
CA GLN A 88 15.55 -16.55 -12.88
C GLN A 88 14.81 -17.18 -11.69
N ASP A 89 13.51 -16.95 -11.64
CA ASP A 89 12.61 -17.38 -10.57
C ASP A 89 12.87 -16.80 -9.16
N LYS A 90 13.60 -15.70 -9.06
CA LYS A 90 13.87 -14.96 -7.83
C LYS A 90 13.05 -13.69 -7.67
N ALA A 91 11.83 -13.66 -8.22
CA ALA A 91 10.94 -12.51 -8.08
C ALA A 91 10.31 -12.46 -6.68
N CYS A 92 10.24 -11.25 -6.11
CA CYS A 92 9.47 -10.98 -4.90
C CYS A 92 8.10 -10.38 -5.26
N PHE A 93 7.04 -10.90 -4.64
CA PHE A 93 5.70 -10.35 -4.77
C PHE A 93 5.38 -9.47 -3.58
N ILE A 94 5.02 -8.22 -3.84
CA ILE A 94 4.49 -7.32 -2.82
C ILE A 94 3.06 -6.99 -3.17
N ALA A 95 2.14 -7.58 -2.43
CA ALA A 95 0.73 -7.30 -2.58
C ALA A 95 0.29 -6.19 -1.63
N THR A 96 -0.63 -5.36 -2.07
CA THR A 96 -1.24 -4.32 -1.24
C THR A 96 -2.75 -4.51 -1.17
N SER A 97 -3.31 -4.34 0.02
CA SER A 97 -4.76 -4.41 0.22
C SER A 97 -5.20 -3.44 1.32
N ASN A 98 -6.39 -2.91 1.18
CA ASN A 98 -7.07 -2.16 2.24
C ASN A 98 -8.14 -3.02 2.95
N ASN A 99 -8.36 -4.24 2.47
CA ASN A 99 -9.32 -5.18 3.05
C ASN A 99 -8.86 -6.63 2.85
N ILE A 100 -8.37 -7.24 3.91
CA ILE A 100 -7.84 -8.62 3.87
C ILE A 100 -8.95 -9.67 3.99
N SER A 101 -10.11 -9.34 4.54
CA SER A 101 -11.21 -10.29 4.70
C SER A 101 -11.74 -10.83 3.36
N GLN A 102 -11.40 -10.15 2.28
CA GLN A 102 -11.78 -10.55 0.92
C GLN A 102 -10.74 -11.44 0.22
N LEU A 103 -9.60 -11.71 0.87
CA LEU A 103 -8.54 -12.53 0.29
C LEU A 103 -8.74 -13.99 0.66
N PRO A 104 -8.60 -14.92 -0.30
CA PRO A 104 -8.59 -16.34 0.01
C PRO A 104 -7.46 -16.70 0.97
N PRO A 105 -7.68 -17.55 1.98
CA PRO A 105 -6.65 -18.00 2.91
C PRO A 105 -5.44 -18.64 2.22
N GLU A 106 -5.67 -19.31 1.09
CA GLU A 106 -4.65 -19.93 0.27
C GLU A 106 -3.67 -18.90 -0.30
N LEU A 107 -4.17 -17.72 -0.69
CA LEU A 107 -3.34 -16.62 -1.17
C LEU A 107 -2.51 -16.02 -0.03
N ILE A 108 -3.12 -15.79 1.13
CA ILE A 108 -2.41 -15.22 2.29
C ILE A 108 -1.22 -16.11 2.68
N ARG A 109 -1.38 -17.43 2.65
CA ARG A 109 -0.30 -18.39 2.96
C ARG A 109 0.87 -18.36 1.98
N ARG A 110 0.71 -17.80 0.77
CA ARG A 110 1.79 -17.67 -0.22
C ARG A 110 2.71 -16.48 0.06
N PHE A 111 2.30 -15.55 0.91
CA PHE A 111 3.15 -14.45 1.35
C PHE A 111 4.06 -14.89 2.50
N GLY A 112 5.11 -15.66 2.16
CA GLY A 112 6.03 -16.26 3.14
C GLY A 112 6.80 -15.24 3.98
N TYR A 113 6.95 -14.00 3.51
CA TYR A 113 7.52 -12.88 4.28
C TYR A 113 6.50 -12.19 5.20
N GLY A 114 5.27 -12.73 5.27
CA GLY A 114 4.23 -12.33 6.19
C GLY A 114 3.32 -11.21 5.71
N THR A 115 2.34 -10.91 6.57
CA THR A 115 1.41 -9.80 6.41
C THR A 115 1.85 -8.67 7.31
N TRP A 116 1.97 -7.47 6.74
CA TRP A 116 2.46 -6.27 7.41
C TRP A 116 1.38 -5.21 7.44
N TYR A 117 1.06 -4.71 8.62
CA TYR A 117 0.14 -3.60 8.80
C TYR A 117 0.87 -2.28 8.64
N VAL A 118 0.39 -1.46 7.69
CA VAL A 118 0.86 -0.09 7.45
C VAL A 118 -0.14 0.85 8.10
N ASP A 119 0.25 1.41 9.22
CA ASP A 119 -0.55 2.32 10.03
C ASP A 119 -0.68 3.72 9.41
N LEU A 120 -1.49 4.58 10.00
CA LEU A 120 -1.45 6.00 9.71
C LEU A 120 -0.06 6.57 10.06
N PRO A 121 0.44 7.54 9.30
CA PRO A 121 1.77 8.08 9.54
C PRO A 121 1.83 8.82 10.88
N SER A 122 2.93 8.61 11.60
CA SER A 122 3.29 9.35 12.80
C SER A 122 3.52 10.83 12.49
N GLN A 123 3.69 11.66 13.50
CA GLN A 123 4.01 13.08 13.31
C GLN A 123 5.30 13.25 12.51
N ASP A 124 6.36 12.54 12.88
CA ASP A 124 7.67 12.64 12.19
C ASP A 124 7.56 12.17 10.73
N GLU A 125 6.80 11.11 10.47
CA GLU A 125 6.56 10.64 9.12
C GLU A 125 5.75 11.68 8.30
N ARG A 126 4.73 12.32 8.89
CA ARG A 126 3.99 13.40 8.22
C ARG A 126 4.89 14.61 7.90
N GLU A 127 5.77 14.99 8.81
CA GLU A 127 6.76 16.05 8.55
C GLU A 127 7.65 15.73 7.34
N ALA A 128 8.13 14.49 7.26
CA ALA A 128 8.90 14.04 6.11
C ALA A 128 8.08 14.05 4.81
N ILE A 129 6.83 13.61 4.87
CA ILE A 129 5.90 13.62 3.73
C ILE A 129 5.62 15.04 3.25
N TRP A 130 5.39 15.99 4.17
CA TRP A 130 5.25 17.40 3.82
C TRP A 130 6.49 17.92 3.09
N THR A 131 7.68 17.64 3.59
CA THR A 131 8.93 18.06 2.97
C THR A 131 9.03 17.59 1.53
N ILE A 132 8.66 16.33 1.25
CA ILE A 132 8.65 15.75 -0.09
C ILE A 132 7.68 16.51 -1.00
N TYR A 133 6.44 16.75 -0.56
CA TYR A 133 5.42 17.33 -1.43
C TYR A 133 5.54 18.85 -1.57
N LEU A 134 6.01 19.56 -0.56
CA LEU A 134 6.35 20.99 -0.69
C LEU A 134 7.46 21.19 -1.75
N ALA A 135 8.50 20.37 -1.68
CA ALA A 135 9.57 20.40 -2.69
C ALA A 135 9.06 20.02 -4.09
N LYS A 136 8.22 18.97 -4.20
CA LYS A 136 7.66 18.50 -5.46
C LYS A 136 6.84 19.57 -6.18
N PHE A 137 6.07 20.36 -5.44
CA PHE A 137 5.21 21.40 -6.00
C PHE A 137 5.83 22.81 -5.96
N GLY A 138 7.08 22.93 -5.50
CA GLY A 138 7.77 24.24 -5.42
C GLY A 138 7.14 25.20 -4.42
N LEU A 139 6.50 24.69 -3.38
CA LEU A 139 5.93 25.47 -2.30
C LEU A 139 7.00 25.80 -1.25
N ALA A 140 6.83 26.94 -0.55
CA ALA A 140 7.77 27.36 0.48
C ALA A 140 7.82 26.34 1.63
N THR A 141 9.00 26.02 2.11
CA THR A 141 9.22 25.03 3.19
C THR A 141 8.72 25.52 4.55
N ASP A 142 8.64 26.85 4.72
CA ASP A 142 8.12 27.56 5.88
C ASP A 142 6.63 27.94 5.75
N ALA A 143 5.95 27.42 4.70
CA ALA A 143 4.53 27.67 4.52
C ALA A 143 3.74 27.24 5.77
N ASP A 144 2.76 28.07 6.14
CA ASP A 144 1.86 27.79 7.26
C ASP A 144 1.03 26.52 6.98
N ARG A 145 1.37 25.45 7.68
CA ARG A 145 0.75 24.13 7.48
C ARG A 145 -0.53 24.01 8.32
N PRO A 146 -1.56 23.40 7.76
CA PRO A 146 -2.76 23.10 8.52
C PRO A 146 -2.51 22.05 9.61
N SER A 147 -3.43 21.93 10.56
CA SER A 147 -3.47 20.77 11.47
C SER A 147 -3.73 19.51 10.67
N ASP A 148 -2.77 18.60 10.64
CA ASP A 148 -2.76 17.36 9.85
C ASP A 148 -2.91 16.09 10.69
N HIS A 149 -3.46 16.23 11.90
CA HIS A 149 -3.63 15.09 12.81
C HIS A 149 -4.39 13.95 12.10
N ASN A 150 -3.78 12.75 12.10
CA ASN A 150 -4.30 11.56 11.44
C ASN A 150 -4.48 11.68 9.91
N TRP A 151 -3.80 12.61 9.26
CA TRP A 151 -3.76 12.65 7.81
C TRP A 151 -2.85 11.55 7.26
N THR A 152 -3.27 11.00 6.14
CA THR A 152 -2.47 10.07 5.33
C THR A 152 -1.54 10.83 4.39
N GLY A 153 -0.56 10.13 3.81
CA GLY A 153 0.32 10.73 2.81
C GLY A 153 -0.43 11.24 1.56
N ALA A 154 -1.51 10.58 1.18
CA ALA A 154 -2.34 10.99 0.05
C ALA A 154 -3.10 12.30 0.31
N GLU A 155 -3.50 12.55 1.55
CA GLU A 155 -4.19 13.77 1.96
C GLU A 155 -3.22 14.95 2.00
N ILE A 156 -2.00 14.73 2.49
CA ILE A 156 -0.92 15.71 2.45
C ILE A 156 -0.58 16.06 1.00
N GLU A 157 -0.39 15.05 0.13
CA GLU A 157 -0.17 15.29 -1.30
C GLU A 157 -1.29 16.12 -1.92
N ARG A 158 -2.54 15.73 -1.66
CA ARG A 158 -3.71 16.42 -2.21
C ARG A 158 -3.77 17.87 -1.74
N CYS A 159 -3.50 18.15 -0.47
CA CYS A 159 -3.48 19.51 0.07
C CYS A 159 -2.39 20.36 -0.60
N ALA A 160 -1.16 19.85 -0.67
CA ALA A 160 -0.06 20.55 -1.33
C ALA A 160 -0.35 20.79 -2.82
N ARG A 161 -0.90 19.80 -3.52
CA ARG A 161 -1.28 19.92 -4.92
C ARG A 161 -2.38 20.97 -5.14
N LEU A 162 -3.45 20.96 -4.34
CA LEU A 162 -4.52 21.95 -4.44
C LEU A 162 -4.00 23.38 -4.18
N SER A 163 -3.13 23.54 -3.19
CA SER A 163 -2.48 24.83 -2.92
C SER A 163 -1.72 25.34 -4.15
N TRP A 164 -0.96 24.47 -4.80
CA TRP A 164 -0.22 24.79 -6.01
C TRP A 164 -1.13 25.07 -7.22
N GLU A 165 -2.08 24.17 -7.51
CA GLU A 165 -2.97 24.28 -8.68
C GLU A 165 -3.85 25.53 -8.62
N LEU A 166 -4.36 25.87 -7.43
CA LEU A 166 -5.28 26.97 -7.22
C LEU A 166 -4.56 28.26 -6.78
N SER A 167 -3.25 28.22 -6.55
CA SER A 167 -2.46 29.35 -6.01
C SER A 167 -3.05 29.91 -4.72
N ILE A 168 -3.49 29.05 -3.81
CA ILE A 168 -4.06 29.41 -2.50
C ILE A 168 -3.17 28.90 -1.35
N PRO A 169 -3.24 29.53 -0.15
CA PRO A 169 -2.51 29.03 1.02
C PRO A 169 -2.88 27.59 1.38
N LEU A 170 -1.94 26.85 2.01
CA LEU A 170 -2.18 25.47 2.48
C LEU A 170 -3.37 25.39 3.46
N SER A 171 -3.53 26.40 4.31
CA SER A 171 -4.65 26.50 5.25
C SER A 171 -6.03 26.62 4.55
N GLU A 172 -6.07 27.24 3.37
CA GLU A 172 -7.29 27.29 2.54
C GLU A 172 -7.50 25.97 1.81
N ALA A 173 -6.45 25.37 1.22
CA ALA A 173 -6.51 24.10 0.55
C ALA A 173 -6.98 22.97 1.49
N ALA A 174 -6.56 23.02 2.74
CA ALA A 174 -6.93 22.04 3.78
C ALA A 174 -8.44 21.94 4.03
N LYS A 175 -9.20 23.02 3.79
CA LYS A 175 -10.65 23.03 3.94
C LYS A 175 -11.36 22.06 2.98
N TYR A 176 -10.69 21.65 1.91
CA TYR A 176 -11.19 20.72 0.91
C TYR A 176 -10.68 19.28 1.13
N ILE A 177 -9.96 19.03 2.21
CA ILE A 177 -9.46 17.71 2.57
C ILE A 177 -10.37 17.07 3.60
N VAL A 178 -10.94 15.93 3.26
CA VAL A 178 -11.69 15.08 4.20
C VAL A 178 -10.80 13.93 4.64
N PRO A 179 -10.33 13.92 5.90
CA PRO A 179 -9.42 12.87 6.37
C PRO A 179 -10.03 11.46 6.29
N THR A 180 -9.26 10.52 5.78
CA THR A 180 -9.64 9.09 5.73
C THR A 180 -9.90 8.55 7.13
N ALA A 181 -9.16 9.02 8.12
CA ALA A 181 -9.37 8.68 9.53
C ALA A 181 -10.79 9.02 10.04
N ILE A 182 -11.45 9.99 9.41
CA ILE A 182 -12.84 10.36 9.74
C ILE A 182 -13.81 9.60 8.84
N SER A 183 -13.61 9.66 7.52
CA SER A 183 -14.55 9.10 6.53
C SER A 183 -14.60 7.56 6.53
N ALA A 184 -13.52 6.89 6.95
CA ALA A 184 -13.41 5.43 6.99
C ALA A 184 -13.13 4.89 8.41
N LYS A 185 -13.49 5.62 9.45
CA LYS A 185 -13.16 5.34 10.86
C LYS A 185 -13.48 3.90 11.28
N GLU A 186 -14.66 3.41 10.97
CA GLU A 186 -15.09 2.06 11.36
C GLU A 186 -14.30 0.97 10.62
N SER A 187 -14.00 1.19 9.34
CA SER A 187 -13.18 0.28 8.55
C SER A 187 -11.75 0.21 9.05
N ILE A 188 -11.18 1.35 9.47
CA ILE A 188 -9.83 1.43 10.05
C ILE A 188 -9.80 0.65 11.36
N LYS A 189 -10.74 0.89 12.27
CA LYS A 189 -10.83 0.18 13.56
C LYS A 189 -10.97 -1.34 13.38
N ALA A 190 -11.80 -1.77 12.43
CA ALA A 190 -11.96 -3.19 12.14
C ALA A 190 -10.66 -3.81 11.63
N LEU A 191 -9.92 -3.09 10.79
CA LEU A 191 -8.65 -3.53 10.26
C LEU A 191 -7.54 -3.56 11.33
N GLU A 192 -7.49 -2.55 12.20
CA GLU A 192 -6.60 -2.51 13.38
C GLU A 192 -6.85 -3.67 14.33
N ALA A 193 -8.11 -3.95 14.64
CA ALA A 193 -8.49 -5.08 15.48
C ALA A 193 -8.08 -6.43 14.87
N GLN A 194 -8.20 -6.57 13.56
CA GLN A 194 -7.74 -7.77 12.84
C GLN A 194 -6.21 -7.88 12.82
N ALA A 195 -5.51 -6.76 12.69
CA ALA A 195 -4.05 -6.72 12.64
C ALA A 195 -3.40 -6.91 14.01
N HIS A 196 -4.10 -6.52 15.09
CA HIS A 196 -3.60 -6.59 16.46
C HIS A 196 -3.11 -8.00 16.80
N GLN A 197 -1.85 -8.12 17.22
CA GLN A 197 -1.15 -9.36 17.56
C GLN A 197 -1.17 -10.46 16.47
N THR A 198 -1.57 -10.10 15.25
CA THR A 198 -1.69 -11.05 14.13
C THR A 198 -0.73 -10.70 12.99
N TYR A 199 -0.54 -9.40 12.71
CA TYR A 199 0.31 -8.95 11.62
C TYR A 199 1.58 -8.28 12.15
N LEU A 200 2.60 -8.25 11.30
CA LEU A 200 3.81 -7.49 11.56
C LEU A 200 3.52 -6.00 11.38
N SER A 201 4.20 -5.14 12.13
CA SER A 201 4.08 -3.69 11.95
C SER A 201 5.07 -3.21 10.89
N ALA A 202 4.58 -2.44 9.91
CA ALA A 202 5.44 -1.79 8.92
C ALA A 202 6.10 -0.51 9.46
N ASN A 203 5.50 0.12 10.48
CA ASN A 203 5.96 1.38 11.04
C ASN A 203 6.90 1.21 12.24
N ARG A 204 6.96 0.02 12.84
CA ARG A 204 7.79 -0.28 14.03
C ARG A 204 8.23 -1.73 14.05
N GLU A 205 9.14 -2.04 14.93
CA GLU A 205 9.69 -3.38 15.08
C GLU A 205 8.70 -4.35 15.76
N GLY A 206 8.54 -5.54 15.19
CA GLY A 206 7.73 -6.63 15.76
C GLY A 206 6.29 -6.68 15.28
N VAL A 207 5.45 -7.31 16.09
CA VAL A 207 4.03 -7.51 15.81
C VAL A 207 3.25 -6.22 16.08
N PHE A 208 2.25 -5.93 15.25
CA PHE A 208 1.38 -4.78 15.44
C PHE A 208 0.56 -4.89 16.72
N ASP A 209 0.60 -3.85 17.54
CA ASP A 209 -0.14 -3.74 18.78
C ASP A 209 -0.81 -2.36 18.86
N GLN A 210 -2.15 -2.35 18.77
CA GLN A 210 -2.95 -1.12 18.80
C GLN A 210 -2.92 -0.41 20.16
N ASN A 211 -2.53 -1.13 21.24
CA ASN A 211 -2.51 -0.59 22.60
C ASN A 211 -1.14 -0.05 23.02
N ARG A 212 -0.13 -0.14 22.15
CA ARG A 212 1.19 0.40 22.42
C ARG A 212 1.24 1.89 22.09
N ASP A 213 0.93 2.72 23.06
CA ASP A 213 1.38 4.11 23.11
C ASP A 213 2.89 4.15 23.27
N THR A 214 3.63 4.14 22.20
CA THR A 214 5.09 4.33 22.24
C THR A 214 5.44 5.57 21.42
N PRO A 215 6.12 6.58 22.03
CA PRO A 215 6.70 7.66 21.25
C PRO A 215 7.68 7.05 20.24
N HIS A 216 7.48 7.39 18.98
CA HIS A 216 8.30 6.91 17.86
C HIS A 216 9.71 7.47 17.98
N HIS A 217 10.62 6.70 18.55
CA HIS A 217 12.05 6.85 18.30
C HIS A 217 12.39 6.03 17.06
N THR A 218 12.19 6.59 15.89
CA THR A 218 12.77 6.06 14.66
C THR A 218 14.27 6.27 14.68
N ARG A 219 15.01 5.25 15.07
CA ARG A 219 16.42 5.17 14.64
C ARG A 219 16.38 4.91 13.13
N PRO A 220 17.06 5.73 12.30
CA PRO A 220 17.21 5.40 10.90
C PRO A 220 17.87 4.02 10.82
N ARG A 221 17.23 3.09 10.12
CA ARG A 221 17.82 1.76 9.87
C ARG A 221 19.00 1.96 8.94
N THR A 222 20.21 1.95 9.48
CA THR A 222 21.42 1.75 8.70
C THR A 222 21.46 0.27 8.33
N ILE A 223 21.05 -0.06 7.11
CA ILE A 223 21.26 -1.40 6.57
C ILE A 223 22.72 -1.51 6.23
N THR A 224 23.50 -2.13 7.10
CA THR A 224 24.85 -2.54 6.78
C THR A 224 24.76 -3.81 5.96
N LEU A 225 24.93 -3.68 4.65
CA LEU A 225 25.11 -4.84 3.78
C LEU A 225 26.44 -5.47 4.17
N ALA A 226 26.40 -6.71 4.67
CA ALA A 226 27.60 -7.52 4.82
C ALA A 226 28.24 -7.73 3.44
N GLN A 227 29.54 -7.42 3.35
CA GLN A 227 30.37 -7.63 2.16
C GLN A 227 30.52 -9.12 1.86
#